data_935a97c3c304fd45c3dac395004c889c
#
_entry.id   935a97c3c304fd45c3dac395004c889c
#
_cell.length_a   1.000
_cell.length_b   1.000
_cell.length_c   1.000
_cell.angle_alpha   90.00
_cell.angle_beta   90.00
_cell.angle_gamma   90.00
#
_symmetry.space_group_name_H-M   'P 1'
#
loop_
_entity.id
_entity.type
_entity.pdbx_description
1 polymer ?
#
loop_
_entity_poly.entity_id
_entity_poly.type
_entity_poly.pdbx_seq_one_letter_code
_entity_poly.pdbx_strand_id
1 'polypeptide(L)'
;MAHGRDRILVTGWFSFLHGEATAGDVLALHRVEEVLRGAGLAHDVVWSPGFRADGTHFAEVDPAAYSRLLFVCGPVHGPQVEELHRRFAHCVRIAVGVSVVDPASPAVTGFDRVLARDGSGSGSGPGLDLSARAPGLPRVPVVGVVLTHGQHEYGGRRRHAEVAAGLTRWLAGKDCARLELETRLDAHDWRLCGTPAQLESVLARLDLVVTDRLHGLVLALRAGVPALVVDPVTGGAKVTAQAHACGWPAVVAAERLVGRRVTGEAEYGEPGYEELGYGELEYGEPEYREPEYGELERWWRWCLADGRDEAARIGAGFRAADAVADAADGLVAVLGAGAGAAAGGTGRRPEA
;
A
#
# COMPACT_ATOMS: atom_id res chain seq x y z
N MET A 1 -44.60 -1.60 28.74
CA MET A 1 -44.56 -0.27 28.12
C MET A 1 -43.23 -0.09 27.44
N ALA A 2 -43.26 0.20 26.16
CA ALA A 2 -42.13 0.05 25.24
C ALA A 2 -41.04 1.10 25.47
N HIS A 3 -40.01 0.75 26.19
CA HIS A 3 -38.73 1.48 26.25
C HIS A 3 -37.72 0.95 25.20
N GLY A 4 -38.20 0.40 24.14
CA GLY A 4 -37.36 -0.03 23.06
C GLY A 4 -37.70 0.73 21.82
N ARG A 5 -36.75 1.56 21.32
CA ARG A 5 -36.68 1.97 19.91
C ARG A 5 -36.45 3.45 19.64
N ASP A 6 -35.68 4.13 20.46
CA ASP A 6 -35.05 5.36 20.02
C ASP A 6 -33.65 5.11 19.51
N ARG A 7 -33.52 4.18 18.51
CA ARG A 7 -32.26 3.76 17.93
C ARG A 7 -32.10 4.38 16.55
N ILE A 8 -30.91 4.83 16.25
CA ILE A 8 -30.54 5.53 15.02
C ILE A 8 -29.74 4.59 14.13
N LEU A 9 -30.12 4.45 12.87
CA LEU A 9 -29.27 3.84 11.86
C LEU A 9 -28.51 4.94 11.11
N VAL A 10 -27.19 4.84 11.10
CA VAL A 10 -26.30 5.76 10.38
C VAL A 10 -25.82 5.10 9.10
N THR A 11 -25.96 5.78 7.99
CA THR A 11 -25.62 5.34 6.65
C THR A 11 -25.02 6.47 5.83
N GLY A 12 -24.43 6.15 4.70
CA GLY A 12 -23.86 7.08 3.73
C GLY A 12 -23.40 6.31 2.48
N TRP A 13 -22.64 6.94 1.61
CA TRP A 13 -22.08 6.26 0.43
C TRP A 13 -21.17 5.08 0.79
N PHE A 14 -20.52 5.14 1.94
CA PHE A 14 -19.70 4.05 2.51
C PHE A 14 -20.52 2.79 2.90
N SER A 15 -21.85 2.85 2.84
CA SER A 15 -22.76 1.74 3.21
C SER A 15 -23.26 0.95 2.02
N PHE A 16 -23.25 1.52 0.82
CA PHE A 16 -23.80 0.88 -0.38
C PHE A 16 -22.80 -0.08 -1.02
N LEU A 17 -23.30 -1.19 -1.57
CA LEU A 17 -22.47 -2.18 -2.27
C LEU A 17 -21.69 -1.57 -3.45
N HIS A 18 -22.33 -0.64 -4.17
CA HIS A 18 -21.75 0.08 -5.31
C HIS A 18 -21.44 1.53 -4.94
N GLY A 19 -21.33 1.84 -3.66
CA GLY A 19 -20.92 3.14 -3.15
C GLY A 19 -19.38 3.24 -3.09
N GLU A 20 -18.91 4.47 -3.10
CA GLU A 20 -17.51 4.80 -2.88
C GLU A 20 -17.33 5.27 -1.44
N ALA A 21 -16.40 4.64 -0.70
CA ALA A 21 -16.02 5.08 0.64
C ALA A 21 -14.77 5.94 0.55
N THR A 22 -14.93 7.26 0.68
CA THR A 22 -13.78 8.17 0.75
C THR A 22 -13.35 8.43 2.19
N ALA A 23 -12.10 8.87 2.38
CA ALA A 23 -11.62 9.27 3.71
C ALA A 23 -12.46 10.41 4.30
N GLY A 24 -12.95 11.35 3.46
CA GLY A 24 -13.83 12.43 3.88
C GLY A 24 -15.16 11.93 4.44
N ASP A 25 -15.78 10.95 3.77
CA ASP A 25 -17.05 10.37 4.22
C ASP A 25 -16.90 9.65 5.56
N VAL A 26 -15.82 8.89 5.75
CA VAL A 26 -15.55 8.17 7.02
C VAL A 26 -15.23 9.15 8.14
N LEU A 27 -14.49 10.21 7.88
CA LEU A 27 -14.22 11.26 8.87
C LEU A 27 -15.51 12.02 9.24
N ALA A 28 -16.37 12.32 8.26
CA ALA A 28 -17.68 12.92 8.52
C ALA A 28 -18.55 12.01 9.40
N LEU A 29 -18.54 10.70 9.13
CA LEU A 29 -19.20 9.71 9.98
C LEU A 29 -18.65 9.76 11.41
N HIS A 30 -17.32 9.74 11.61
CA HIS A 30 -16.71 9.80 12.95
C HIS A 30 -17.14 11.06 13.73
N ARG A 31 -17.30 12.19 13.01
CA ARG A 31 -17.82 13.42 13.63
C ARG A 31 -19.28 13.26 14.07
N VAL A 32 -20.13 12.63 13.26
CA VAL A 32 -21.53 12.35 13.61
C VAL A 32 -21.59 11.40 14.80
N GLU A 33 -20.84 10.31 14.80
CA GLU A 33 -20.77 9.36 15.92
C GLU A 33 -20.31 10.03 17.22
N GLU A 34 -19.33 10.94 17.14
CA GLU A 34 -18.89 11.73 18.31
C GLU A 34 -20.03 12.54 18.91
N VAL A 35 -20.83 13.21 18.04
CA VAL A 35 -21.99 13.99 18.46
C VAL A 35 -23.08 13.09 19.05
N LEU A 36 -23.39 11.96 18.42
CA LEU A 36 -24.41 11.02 18.90
C LEU A 36 -24.02 10.41 20.25
N ARG A 37 -22.75 9.99 20.38
CA ARG A 37 -22.21 9.46 21.65
C ARG A 37 -22.23 10.51 22.77
N GLY A 38 -21.82 11.74 22.46
CA GLY A 38 -21.87 12.86 23.42
C GLY A 38 -23.27 13.20 23.89
N ALA A 39 -24.28 12.95 23.04
CA ALA A 39 -25.71 13.15 23.38
C ALA A 39 -26.34 11.90 24.03
N GLY A 40 -25.63 10.80 24.22
CA GLY A 40 -26.17 9.55 24.75
C GLY A 40 -27.16 8.84 23.83
N LEU A 41 -27.08 9.09 22.49
CA LEU A 41 -28.02 8.54 21.50
C LEU A 41 -27.50 7.20 20.96
N ALA A 42 -28.26 6.13 21.18
CA ALA A 42 -27.91 4.79 20.68
C ALA A 42 -27.99 4.75 19.16
N HIS A 43 -26.94 4.26 18.52
CA HIS A 43 -26.85 4.18 17.06
C HIS A 43 -26.03 2.97 16.59
N ASP A 44 -26.28 2.55 15.37
CA ASP A 44 -25.51 1.57 14.61
C ASP A 44 -25.09 2.18 13.29
N VAL A 45 -23.95 1.72 12.76
CA VAL A 45 -23.43 2.13 11.46
C VAL A 45 -23.51 0.96 10.50
N VAL A 46 -24.01 1.21 9.30
CA VAL A 46 -24.03 0.24 8.21
C VAL A 46 -22.86 0.48 7.28
N TRP A 47 -22.17 -0.61 6.89
CA TRP A 47 -21.00 -0.58 6.03
C TRP A 47 -21.25 -1.36 4.74
N SER A 48 -20.56 -0.96 3.68
CA SER A 48 -20.46 -1.78 2.48
C SER A 48 -19.57 -3.01 2.77
N PRO A 49 -20.00 -4.23 2.38
CA PRO A 49 -19.17 -5.42 2.53
C PRO A 49 -17.86 -5.36 1.74
N GLY A 50 -17.83 -4.58 0.65
CA GLY A 50 -16.62 -4.35 -0.14
C GLY A 50 -15.60 -3.43 0.53
N PHE A 51 -16.05 -2.59 1.48
CA PHE A 51 -15.17 -1.69 2.23
C PHE A 51 -14.81 -2.23 3.62
N ARG A 52 -15.80 -2.76 4.35
CA ARG A 52 -15.63 -3.31 5.71
C ARG A 52 -16.39 -4.62 5.85
N ALA A 53 -15.72 -5.72 5.56
CA ALA A 53 -16.33 -7.05 5.53
C ALA A 53 -16.78 -7.55 6.91
N ASP A 54 -16.18 -7.05 7.98
CA ASP A 54 -16.49 -7.36 9.39
C ASP A 54 -17.55 -6.45 10.03
N GLY A 55 -18.08 -5.48 9.25
CA GLY A 55 -19.11 -4.54 9.71
C GLY A 55 -20.52 -5.09 9.56
N THR A 56 -21.51 -4.39 10.15
CA THR A 56 -22.93 -4.65 9.88
C THR A 56 -23.29 -4.19 8.47
N HIS A 57 -23.96 -5.02 7.69
CA HIS A 57 -24.35 -4.73 6.31
C HIS A 57 -25.87 -4.54 6.18
N PHE A 58 -26.31 -3.81 5.15
CA PHE A 58 -27.75 -3.57 4.94
C PHE A 58 -28.60 -4.86 4.87
N ALA A 59 -28.05 -5.97 4.40
CA ALA A 59 -28.76 -7.25 4.34
C ALA A 59 -29.13 -7.80 5.73
N GLU A 60 -28.37 -7.43 6.76
CA GLU A 60 -28.51 -7.91 8.14
C GLU A 60 -29.40 -6.99 9.00
N VAL A 61 -29.72 -5.80 8.49
CA VAL A 61 -30.48 -4.79 9.24
C VAL A 61 -31.97 -5.06 9.16
N ASP A 62 -32.62 -5.24 10.34
CA ASP A 62 -34.06 -5.16 10.46
C ASP A 62 -34.51 -3.67 10.58
N PRO A 63 -35.16 -3.10 9.57
CA PRO A 63 -35.60 -1.71 9.62
C PRO A 63 -36.47 -1.40 10.85
N ALA A 64 -37.27 -2.35 11.31
CA ALA A 64 -38.21 -2.14 12.43
C ALA A 64 -37.49 -1.91 13.78
N ALA A 65 -36.19 -2.16 13.85
CA ALA A 65 -35.37 -1.90 15.05
C ALA A 65 -35.00 -0.42 15.23
N TYR A 66 -35.26 0.43 14.22
CA TYR A 66 -34.83 1.83 14.21
C TYR A 66 -36.01 2.79 14.12
N SER A 67 -35.91 3.94 14.78
CA SER A 67 -36.88 5.06 14.70
C SER A 67 -36.36 6.20 13.83
N ARG A 68 -35.04 6.26 13.60
CA ARG A 68 -34.39 7.30 12.81
C ARG A 68 -33.37 6.70 11.85
N LEU A 69 -33.26 7.33 10.68
CA LEU A 69 -32.23 7.08 9.68
C LEU A 69 -31.41 8.36 9.46
N LEU A 70 -30.11 8.30 9.66
CA LEU A 70 -29.18 9.36 9.30
C LEU A 70 -28.42 8.98 8.04
N PHE A 71 -28.45 9.85 7.03
CA PHE A 71 -27.59 9.78 5.86
C PHE A 71 -26.48 10.84 5.98
N VAL A 72 -25.23 10.40 6.02
CA VAL A 72 -24.06 11.25 6.33
C VAL A 72 -23.23 11.46 5.09
N CYS A 73 -22.93 12.73 4.81
CA CYS A 73 -21.99 13.19 3.79
C CYS A 73 -22.34 12.81 2.34
N GLY A 74 -21.58 13.32 1.39
CA GLY A 74 -21.75 13.06 -0.04
C GLY A 74 -22.92 13.77 -0.70
N PRO A 75 -23.09 13.65 -2.01
CA PRO A 75 -24.25 14.16 -2.72
C PRO A 75 -25.48 13.28 -2.48
N VAL A 76 -26.64 13.92 -2.32
CA VAL A 76 -27.91 13.22 -2.18
C VAL A 76 -28.54 13.05 -3.57
N HIS A 77 -28.44 11.86 -4.14
CA HIS A 77 -29.00 11.54 -5.45
C HIS A 77 -29.13 10.02 -5.68
N GLY A 78 -29.95 9.66 -6.66
CA GLY A 78 -29.98 8.35 -7.27
C GLY A 78 -30.79 7.28 -6.55
N PRO A 79 -30.99 6.14 -7.21
CA PRO A 79 -31.95 5.11 -6.82
C PRO A 79 -31.61 4.42 -5.49
N GLN A 80 -30.32 4.37 -5.11
CA GLN A 80 -29.90 3.77 -3.83
C GLN A 80 -30.41 4.59 -2.63
N VAL A 81 -30.41 5.94 -2.73
CA VAL A 81 -30.96 6.82 -1.70
C VAL A 81 -32.49 6.74 -1.68
N GLU A 82 -33.12 6.65 -2.85
CA GLU A 82 -34.59 6.46 -2.95
C GLU A 82 -35.02 5.12 -2.34
N GLU A 83 -34.22 4.05 -2.50
CA GLU A 83 -34.45 2.78 -1.84
C GLU A 83 -34.43 2.88 -0.32
N LEU A 84 -33.49 3.68 0.25
CA LEU A 84 -33.49 3.95 1.69
C LEU A 84 -34.82 4.54 2.17
N HIS A 85 -35.38 5.48 1.40
CA HIS A 85 -36.68 6.09 1.77
C HIS A 85 -37.82 5.08 1.78
N ARG A 86 -37.82 4.13 0.84
CA ARG A 86 -38.82 3.05 0.81
C ARG A 86 -38.64 2.07 1.96
N ARG A 87 -37.39 1.64 2.19
CA ARG A 87 -37.07 0.65 3.20
C ARG A 87 -37.27 1.16 4.64
N PHE A 88 -37.00 2.45 4.88
CA PHE A 88 -37.10 3.09 6.18
C PHE A 88 -38.21 4.15 6.21
N ALA A 89 -39.34 3.90 5.52
CA ALA A 89 -40.45 4.85 5.40
C ALA A 89 -41.09 5.23 6.75
N HIS A 90 -41.00 4.36 7.75
CA HIS A 90 -41.49 4.58 9.12
C HIS A 90 -40.52 5.39 10.00
N CYS A 91 -39.26 5.56 9.58
CA CYS A 91 -38.27 6.32 10.32
C CYS A 91 -38.34 7.82 10.01
N VAL A 92 -37.95 8.64 10.97
CA VAL A 92 -37.53 10.01 10.69
C VAL A 92 -36.20 9.99 9.97
N ARG A 93 -36.15 10.50 8.74
CA ARG A 93 -35.02 10.47 7.83
C ARG A 93 -34.31 11.81 7.78
N ILE A 94 -33.05 11.84 8.12
CA ILE A 94 -32.23 13.06 8.21
C ILE A 94 -31.01 12.90 7.35
N ALA A 95 -30.75 13.85 6.44
CA ALA A 95 -29.49 13.98 5.74
C ALA A 95 -28.60 15.05 6.42
N VAL A 96 -27.36 14.76 6.71
CA VAL A 96 -26.46 15.68 7.41
C VAL A 96 -25.10 15.80 6.73
N GLY A 97 -24.62 17.04 6.53
CA GLY A 97 -23.34 17.33 5.86
C GLY A 97 -23.32 16.95 4.39
N VAL A 98 -24.48 16.96 3.74
CA VAL A 98 -24.69 16.53 2.36
C VAL A 98 -24.61 17.69 1.38
N SER A 99 -24.36 17.36 0.10
CA SER A 99 -24.58 18.27 -1.02
C SER A 99 -25.92 17.98 -1.70
N VAL A 100 -26.70 19.02 -1.98
CA VAL A 100 -28.00 18.92 -2.66
C VAL A 100 -27.78 19.30 -4.13
N VAL A 101 -27.80 18.31 -5.02
CA VAL A 101 -27.62 18.51 -6.47
C VAL A 101 -28.92 19.00 -7.13
N ASP A 102 -30.00 18.34 -6.81
CA ASP A 102 -31.35 18.69 -7.29
C ASP A 102 -32.33 18.67 -6.12
N PRO A 103 -32.78 19.87 -5.61
CA PRO A 103 -33.69 19.95 -4.47
C PRO A 103 -35.05 19.29 -4.71
N ALA A 104 -35.45 19.13 -5.98
CA ALA A 104 -36.76 18.56 -6.34
C ALA A 104 -36.68 17.04 -6.51
N SER A 105 -35.50 16.43 -6.51
CA SER A 105 -35.37 15.00 -6.73
C SER A 105 -36.00 14.17 -5.59
N PRO A 106 -36.55 12.98 -5.89
CA PRO A 106 -37.11 12.08 -4.86
C PRO A 106 -36.05 11.67 -3.82
N ALA A 107 -34.78 11.60 -4.20
CA ALA A 107 -33.69 11.31 -3.28
C ALA A 107 -33.56 12.38 -2.18
N VAL A 108 -33.77 13.66 -2.51
CA VAL A 108 -33.71 14.78 -1.55
C VAL A 108 -35.03 14.93 -0.80
N THR A 109 -36.18 14.97 -1.52
CA THR A 109 -37.51 15.22 -0.93
C THR A 109 -37.96 14.08 -0.03
N GLY A 110 -37.38 12.92 -0.13
CA GLY A 110 -37.60 11.78 0.76
C GLY A 110 -37.08 11.97 2.19
N PHE A 111 -36.21 12.94 2.47
CA PHE A 111 -35.76 13.25 3.82
C PHE A 111 -36.71 14.23 4.53
N ASP A 112 -36.96 13.98 5.81
CA ASP A 112 -37.75 14.89 6.66
C ASP A 112 -36.95 16.13 7.06
N ARG A 113 -35.61 16.03 7.09
CA ARG A 113 -34.67 17.12 7.35
C ARG A 113 -33.41 16.96 6.50
N VAL A 114 -32.96 18.06 5.92
CA VAL A 114 -31.66 18.12 5.17
C VAL A 114 -30.83 19.25 5.77
N LEU A 115 -29.68 18.87 6.34
CA LEU A 115 -28.65 19.77 6.87
C LEU A 115 -27.53 19.83 5.86
N ALA A 116 -27.72 20.60 4.80
CA ALA A 116 -26.76 20.69 3.68
C ALA A 116 -25.50 21.47 4.07
N ARG A 117 -24.33 21.01 3.60
CA ARG A 117 -23.03 21.70 3.80
C ARG A 117 -22.82 22.86 2.82
N ASP A 118 -23.48 22.83 1.67
CA ASP A 118 -23.37 23.84 0.61
C ASP A 118 -24.36 25.01 0.77
N GLY A 119 -25.10 25.03 1.88
CA GLY A 119 -26.09 26.07 2.17
C GLY A 119 -27.41 25.94 1.39
N SER A 120 -27.54 24.93 0.50
CA SER A 120 -28.76 24.67 -0.22
C SER A 120 -29.86 24.16 0.73
N GLY A 121 -30.99 24.86 0.80
CA GLY A 121 -32.17 24.43 1.53
C GLY A 121 -32.27 24.84 3.01
N SER A 122 -31.26 25.47 3.63
CA SER A 122 -31.35 25.85 5.06
C SER A 122 -31.47 27.33 5.36
N GLY A 123 -31.36 28.21 4.35
CA GLY A 123 -31.30 29.67 4.56
C GLY A 123 -30.02 30.16 5.28
N SER A 124 -29.17 29.26 5.71
CA SER A 124 -27.83 29.50 6.24
C SER A 124 -26.83 29.39 5.11
N GLY A 125 -25.79 30.21 5.08
CA GLY A 125 -24.72 30.11 4.10
C GLY A 125 -23.99 28.73 4.18
N PRO A 126 -22.99 28.48 3.30
CA PRO A 126 -22.22 27.24 3.32
C PRO A 126 -21.61 26.95 4.69
N GLY A 127 -21.74 25.70 5.16
CA GLY A 127 -21.14 25.23 6.39
C GLY A 127 -19.80 24.54 6.16
N LEU A 128 -19.00 24.45 7.23
CA LEU A 128 -17.78 23.65 7.19
C LEU A 128 -18.10 22.18 7.01
N ASP A 129 -17.33 21.50 6.16
CA ASP A 129 -17.47 20.04 5.99
C ASP A 129 -17.22 19.31 7.32
N LEU A 130 -18.03 18.27 7.59
CA LEU A 130 -17.97 17.53 8.85
C LEU A 130 -16.62 16.88 9.08
N SER A 131 -15.93 16.43 8.01
CA SER A 131 -14.61 15.80 8.10
C SER A 131 -13.55 16.73 8.71
N ALA A 132 -13.68 18.05 8.50
CA ALA A 132 -12.77 19.03 9.08
C ALA A 132 -12.85 19.13 10.61
N ARG A 133 -13.94 18.66 11.19
CA ARG A 133 -14.17 18.65 12.65
C ARG A 133 -14.25 17.24 13.24
N ALA A 134 -13.81 16.25 12.48
CA ALA A 134 -13.69 14.88 12.97
C ALA A 134 -12.67 14.79 14.12
N PRO A 135 -12.84 13.83 15.04
CA PRO A 135 -11.85 13.59 16.08
C PRO A 135 -10.50 13.21 15.46
N GLY A 136 -9.41 13.59 16.14
CA GLY A 136 -8.06 13.24 15.70
C GLY A 136 -7.86 11.73 15.65
N LEU A 137 -7.21 11.25 14.60
CA LEU A 137 -6.85 9.84 14.45
C LEU A 137 -5.38 9.62 14.86
N PRO A 138 -5.03 8.43 15.36
CA PRO A 138 -3.64 8.06 15.59
C PRO A 138 -2.87 8.09 14.26
N ARG A 139 -1.60 8.50 14.32
CA ARG A 139 -0.73 8.43 13.16
C ARG A 139 -0.28 7.00 12.94
N VAL A 140 -0.33 6.55 11.70
CA VAL A 140 0.22 5.27 11.25
C VAL A 140 1.55 5.52 10.52
N PRO A 141 2.46 4.53 10.44
CA PRO A 141 3.69 4.66 9.67
C PRO A 141 3.41 4.95 8.19
N VAL A 142 4.21 5.84 7.59
CA VAL A 142 4.18 6.11 6.14
C VAL A 142 5.22 5.25 5.46
N VAL A 143 4.78 4.34 4.60
CA VAL A 143 5.60 3.30 3.98
C VAL A 143 5.68 3.51 2.47
N GLY A 144 6.88 3.75 1.96
CA GLY A 144 7.15 3.74 0.53
C GLY A 144 7.26 2.30 0.01
N VAL A 145 6.53 1.96 -1.04
CA VAL A 145 6.57 0.64 -1.67
C VAL A 145 7.23 0.76 -3.03
N VAL A 146 8.45 0.20 -3.17
CA VAL A 146 9.27 0.31 -4.38
C VAL A 146 9.50 -1.08 -4.94
N LEU A 147 8.68 -1.49 -5.91
CA LEU A 147 8.72 -2.82 -6.50
C LEU A 147 9.26 -2.78 -7.94
N THR A 148 9.82 -3.91 -8.36
CA THR A 148 10.40 -4.07 -9.70
C THR A 148 9.36 -4.64 -10.65
N HIS A 149 9.16 -3.94 -11.76
CA HIS A 149 8.33 -4.41 -12.87
C HIS A 149 9.19 -4.62 -14.12
N GLY A 150 9.00 -5.75 -14.81
CA GLY A 150 9.52 -5.96 -16.16
C GLY A 150 11.02 -6.25 -16.31
N GLN A 151 11.75 -6.58 -15.24
CA GLN A 151 13.14 -7.05 -15.39
C GLN A 151 13.18 -8.48 -15.93
N HIS A 152 14.07 -8.74 -16.91
CA HIS A 152 14.20 -10.03 -17.60
C HIS A 152 15.49 -10.78 -17.25
N GLU A 153 16.39 -10.15 -16.48
CA GLU A 153 17.64 -10.74 -16.01
C GLU A 153 17.36 -11.92 -15.05
N TYR A 154 18.33 -12.83 -14.90
CA TYR A 154 18.33 -13.99 -14.00
C TYR A 154 17.49 -15.20 -14.44
N GLY A 155 16.85 -15.20 -15.62
CA GLY A 155 16.20 -16.39 -16.18
C GLY A 155 15.26 -17.11 -15.20
N GLY A 156 15.42 -18.41 -15.04
CA GLY A 156 14.55 -19.24 -14.18
C GLY A 156 14.65 -18.97 -12.68
N ARG A 157 15.67 -18.23 -12.22
CA ARG A 157 15.80 -17.83 -10.80
C ARG A 157 14.96 -16.60 -10.42
N ARG A 158 14.36 -15.94 -11.39
CA ARG A 158 13.58 -14.71 -11.19
C ARG A 158 12.24 -14.97 -10.52
N ARG A 159 11.93 -14.28 -9.42
CA ARG A 159 10.68 -14.36 -8.66
C ARG A 159 10.01 -12.99 -8.43
N HIS A 160 10.30 -12.00 -9.25
CA HIS A 160 9.82 -10.62 -9.04
C HIS A 160 8.29 -10.53 -8.95
N ALA A 161 7.55 -11.21 -9.83
CA ALA A 161 6.09 -11.17 -9.83
C ALA A 161 5.48 -11.80 -8.57
N GLU A 162 6.02 -12.96 -8.17
CA GLU A 162 5.58 -13.67 -6.97
C GLU A 162 5.91 -12.90 -5.69
N VAL A 163 7.11 -12.30 -5.62
CA VAL A 163 7.54 -11.45 -4.50
C VAL A 163 6.66 -10.20 -4.42
N ALA A 164 6.41 -9.50 -5.53
CA ALA A 164 5.55 -8.33 -5.56
C ALA A 164 4.12 -8.67 -5.10
N ALA A 165 3.55 -9.78 -5.58
CA ALA A 165 2.23 -10.25 -5.15
C ALA A 165 2.21 -10.64 -3.66
N GLY A 166 3.26 -11.31 -3.17
CA GLY A 166 3.41 -11.67 -1.75
C GLY A 166 3.49 -10.45 -0.85
N LEU A 167 4.33 -9.47 -1.19
CA LEU A 167 4.45 -8.21 -0.46
C LEU A 167 3.15 -7.40 -0.47
N THR A 168 2.45 -7.34 -1.60
CA THR A 168 1.15 -6.65 -1.71
C THR A 168 0.12 -7.27 -0.77
N ARG A 169 0.00 -8.60 -0.76
CA ARG A 169 -0.93 -9.30 0.18
C ARG A 169 -0.56 -9.08 1.63
N TRP A 170 0.74 -9.18 1.96
CA TRP A 170 1.21 -8.99 3.33
C TRP A 170 0.99 -7.55 3.80
N LEU A 171 1.30 -6.54 2.98
CA LEU A 171 1.08 -5.13 3.28
C LEU A 171 -0.39 -4.77 3.42
N ALA A 172 -1.31 -5.49 2.75
CA ALA A 172 -2.74 -5.26 2.90
C ALA A 172 -3.24 -5.47 4.33
N GLY A 173 -2.58 -6.35 5.09
CA GLY A 173 -2.87 -6.60 6.51
C GLY A 173 -2.13 -5.67 7.48
N LYS A 174 -1.39 -4.63 7.00
CA LYS A 174 -0.67 -3.69 7.87
C LYS A 174 -1.42 -2.39 8.06
N ASP A 175 -1.47 -1.92 9.30
CA ASP A 175 -1.96 -0.57 9.61
C ASP A 175 -0.84 0.44 9.31
N CYS A 176 -0.78 0.88 8.06
CA CYS A 176 0.17 1.86 7.56
C CYS A 176 -0.38 2.61 6.34
N ALA A 177 0.09 3.82 6.13
CA ALA A 177 -0.14 4.59 4.91
C ALA A 177 0.84 4.10 3.83
N ARG A 178 0.33 3.49 2.76
CA ARG A 178 1.15 2.94 1.66
C ARG A 178 1.26 3.95 0.53
N LEU A 179 2.48 4.24 0.13
CA LEU A 179 2.79 5.14 -0.98
C LEU A 179 3.58 4.36 -2.03
N GLU A 180 2.98 4.12 -3.18
CA GLU A 180 3.69 3.54 -4.33
C GLU A 180 4.74 4.53 -4.83
N LEU A 181 5.99 4.07 -4.99
CA LEU A 181 7.11 4.86 -5.46
C LEU A 181 7.87 4.13 -6.57
N GLU A 182 8.32 4.92 -7.52
CA GLU A 182 9.19 4.46 -8.61
C GLU A 182 10.54 5.18 -8.51
N THR A 183 11.63 4.43 -8.68
CA THR A 183 12.98 5.00 -8.75
C THR A 183 13.37 5.47 -10.14
N ARG A 184 12.58 5.12 -11.16
CA ARG A 184 12.71 5.71 -12.51
C ARG A 184 12.31 7.17 -12.45
N LEU A 185 13.05 8.00 -13.16
CA LEU A 185 12.79 9.42 -13.26
C LEU A 185 12.09 9.74 -14.58
N ASP A 186 11.07 10.61 -14.54
CA ASP A 186 10.41 11.14 -15.72
C ASP A 186 9.92 12.58 -15.45
N ALA A 187 10.45 13.55 -16.16
CA ALA A 187 10.08 14.95 -16.01
C ALA A 187 8.71 15.30 -16.66
N HIS A 188 8.15 14.41 -17.45
CA HIS A 188 6.90 14.62 -18.19
C HIS A 188 5.69 13.91 -17.54
N ASP A 189 5.92 12.93 -16.67
CA ASP A 189 4.86 12.27 -15.91
C ASP A 189 4.84 12.82 -14.48
N TRP A 190 3.83 13.62 -14.14
CA TRP A 190 3.67 14.22 -12.81
C TRP A 190 3.58 13.21 -11.66
N ARG A 191 3.30 11.94 -11.94
CA ARG A 191 3.26 10.85 -10.95
C ARG A 191 4.65 10.37 -10.56
N LEU A 192 5.67 10.72 -11.34
CA LEU A 192 7.06 10.33 -11.12
C LEU A 192 7.90 11.54 -10.68
N CYS A 193 8.99 11.26 -9.98
CA CYS A 193 9.99 12.29 -9.74
C CYS A 193 10.77 12.60 -11.02
N GLY A 194 10.96 13.85 -11.34
CA GLY A 194 11.75 14.28 -12.50
C GLY A 194 13.26 14.35 -12.22
N THR A 195 13.65 14.37 -10.92
CA THR A 195 15.06 14.51 -10.50
C THR A 195 15.38 13.63 -9.28
N PRO A 196 16.66 13.25 -9.08
CA PRO A 196 17.08 12.51 -7.88
C PRO A 196 16.77 13.29 -6.58
N ALA A 197 16.91 14.61 -6.57
CA ALA A 197 16.62 15.44 -5.40
C ALA A 197 15.15 15.40 -4.99
N GLN A 198 14.23 15.32 -5.97
CA GLN A 198 12.81 15.15 -5.70
C GLN A 198 12.53 13.78 -5.05
N LEU A 199 13.13 12.71 -5.56
CA LEU A 199 12.98 11.38 -4.99
C LEU A 199 13.56 11.30 -3.57
N GLU A 200 14.77 11.81 -3.33
CA GLU A 200 15.36 11.90 -1.98
C GLU A 200 14.45 12.69 -1.02
N SER A 201 13.83 13.76 -1.49
CA SER A 201 12.90 14.58 -0.69
C SER A 201 11.65 13.80 -0.28
N VAL A 202 11.15 12.90 -1.13
CA VAL A 202 10.04 11.99 -0.79
C VAL A 202 10.52 10.94 0.21
N LEU A 203 11.62 10.25 -0.09
CA LEU A 203 12.16 9.20 0.77
C LEU A 203 12.40 9.70 2.20
N ALA A 204 13.02 10.87 2.36
CA ALA A 204 13.30 11.45 3.68
C ALA A 204 12.06 11.74 4.56
N ARG A 205 10.85 11.63 3.99
CA ARG A 205 9.57 11.82 4.71
C ARG A 205 8.86 10.51 5.06
N LEU A 206 9.45 9.38 4.70
CA LEU A 206 8.90 8.06 5.00
C LEU A 206 9.41 7.54 6.33
N ASP A 207 8.62 6.68 6.93
CA ASP A 207 9.02 5.93 8.13
C ASP A 207 9.74 4.63 7.79
N LEU A 208 9.48 4.08 6.58
CA LEU A 208 10.02 2.81 6.11
C LEU A 208 9.88 2.72 4.58
N VAL A 209 10.83 2.05 3.94
CA VAL A 209 10.71 1.61 2.54
C VAL A 209 10.60 0.08 2.51
N VAL A 210 9.61 -0.47 1.79
CA VAL A 210 9.49 -1.89 1.47
C VAL A 210 9.86 -2.07 0.00
N THR A 211 10.85 -2.91 -0.31
CA THR A 211 11.38 -2.98 -1.67
C THR A 211 11.94 -4.35 -2.03
N ASP A 212 11.84 -4.70 -3.31
CA ASP A 212 12.58 -5.79 -3.97
C ASP A 212 13.68 -5.25 -4.90
N ARG A 213 13.96 -3.93 -4.83
CA ARG A 213 14.80 -3.22 -5.79
C ARG A 213 16.07 -2.70 -5.14
N LEU A 214 17.24 -2.91 -5.79
CA LEU A 214 18.52 -2.43 -5.32
C LEU A 214 18.53 -0.92 -5.02
N HIS A 215 18.06 -0.10 -5.97
CA HIS A 215 18.03 1.34 -5.76
C HIS A 215 16.99 1.75 -4.70
N GLY A 216 15.91 0.97 -4.50
CA GLY A 216 14.99 1.18 -3.37
C GLY A 216 15.70 1.07 -2.02
N LEU A 217 16.53 0.05 -1.85
CA LEU A 217 17.37 -0.14 -0.66
C LEU A 217 18.39 1.00 -0.49
N VAL A 218 19.25 1.18 -1.48
CA VAL A 218 20.41 2.10 -1.36
C VAL A 218 19.94 3.55 -1.15
N LEU A 219 18.94 3.99 -1.88
CA LEU A 219 18.42 5.37 -1.76
C LEU A 219 17.66 5.60 -0.45
N ALA A 220 16.94 4.59 0.06
CA ALA A 220 16.32 4.68 1.38
C ALA A 220 17.39 4.86 2.47
N LEU A 221 18.42 3.99 2.50
CA LEU A 221 19.51 4.11 3.48
C LEU A 221 20.29 5.43 3.33
N ARG A 222 20.53 5.89 2.10
CA ARG A 222 21.14 7.19 1.82
C ARG A 222 20.34 8.34 2.42
N ALA A 223 19.01 8.25 2.41
CA ALA A 223 18.11 9.20 3.04
C ALA A 223 18.01 9.01 4.57
N GLY A 224 18.65 8.00 5.15
CA GLY A 224 18.56 7.65 6.56
C GLY A 224 17.24 6.97 6.94
N VAL A 225 16.57 6.37 5.96
CA VAL A 225 15.28 5.68 6.15
C VAL A 225 15.48 4.17 6.10
N PRO A 226 14.94 3.39 7.05
CA PRO A 226 15.07 1.95 7.05
C PRO A 226 14.39 1.33 5.83
N ALA A 227 14.94 0.19 5.36
CA ALA A 227 14.41 -0.55 4.23
C ALA A 227 14.15 -2.01 4.62
N LEU A 228 12.91 -2.48 4.51
CA LEU A 228 12.59 -3.90 4.52
C LEU A 228 12.70 -4.44 3.10
N VAL A 229 13.68 -5.29 2.89
CA VAL A 229 14.12 -5.69 1.56
C VAL A 229 13.81 -7.15 1.30
N VAL A 230 13.32 -7.47 0.10
CA VAL A 230 13.20 -8.86 -0.37
C VAL A 230 14.02 -8.99 -1.63
N ASP A 231 15.02 -9.90 -1.64
CA ASP A 231 15.74 -10.21 -2.88
C ASP A 231 14.85 -11.09 -3.77
N PRO A 232 14.43 -10.60 -4.95
CA PRO A 232 13.48 -11.32 -5.79
C PRO A 232 14.14 -12.41 -6.67
N VAL A 233 15.38 -12.78 -6.36
CA VAL A 233 16.13 -13.80 -7.10
C VAL A 233 16.44 -14.99 -6.19
N THR A 234 16.00 -16.18 -6.60
CA THR A 234 16.28 -17.43 -5.87
C THR A 234 17.79 -17.58 -5.61
N GLY A 235 18.17 -17.81 -4.35
CA GLY A 235 19.55 -17.88 -3.89
C GLY A 235 20.25 -16.53 -3.71
N GLY A 236 19.50 -15.42 -3.86
CA GLY A 236 20.02 -14.06 -3.74
C GLY A 236 20.81 -13.57 -4.96
N ALA A 237 20.89 -12.25 -5.11
CA ALA A 237 21.64 -11.61 -6.20
C ALA A 237 22.12 -10.20 -5.80
N LYS A 238 21.99 -9.23 -6.73
CA LYS A 238 22.47 -7.85 -6.56
C LYS A 238 21.87 -7.14 -5.33
N VAL A 239 20.62 -7.46 -4.94
CA VAL A 239 19.96 -6.84 -3.79
C VAL A 239 20.60 -7.29 -2.49
N THR A 240 20.76 -8.60 -2.31
CA THR A 240 21.45 -9.18 -1.14
C THR A 240 22.90 -8.70 -1.06
N ALA A 241 23.62 -8.67 -2.19
CA ALA A 241 25.01 -8.21 -2.24
C ALA A 241 25.14 -6.74 -1.78
N GLN A 242 24.24 -5.86 -2.21
CA GLN A 242 24.23 -4.46 -1.80
C GLN A 242 23.82 -4.28 -0.34
N ALA A 243 22.88 -5.05 0.17
CA ALA A 243 22.54 -5.02 1.58
C ALA A 243 23.75 -5.37 2.46
N HIS A 244 24.48 -6.42 2.09
CA HIS A 244 25.73 -6.78 2.77
C HIS A 244 26.79 -5.67 2.69
N ALA A 245 27.00 -5.08 1.51
CA ALA A 245 27.95 -3.97 1.33
C ALA A 245 27.59 -2.74 2.16
N CYS A 246 26.29 -2.46 2.34
CA CYS A 246 25.79 -1.41 3.21
C CYS A 246 25.81 -1.78 4.71
N GLY A 247 26.07 -3.03 5.07
CA GLY A 247 25.91 -3.53 6.44
C GLY A 247 24.44 -3.58 6.91
N TRP A 248 23.47 -3.67 5.99
CA TRP A 248 22.05 -3.65 6.29
C TRP A 248 21.48 -5.05 6.49
N PRO A 249 20.87 -5.38 7.67
CA PRO A 249 20.47 -6.74 8.00
C PRO A 249 19.05 -7.13 7.56
N ALA A 250 18.14 -6.17 7.30
CA ALA A 250 16.73 -6.43 7.06
C ALA A 250 16.47 -6.87 5.62
N VAL A 251 17.00 -8.05 5.26
CA VAL A 251 16.86 -8.68 3.93
C VAL A 251 16.20 -10.04 4.09
N VAL A 252 15.19 -10.30 3.26
CA VAL A 252 14.44 -11.56 3.21
C VAL A 252 14.64 -12.21 1.84
N ALA A 253 14.87 -13.51 1.81
CA ALA A 253 15.00 -14.26 0.57
C ALA A 253 13.61 -14.51 -0.07
N ALA A 254 13.56 -14.51 -1.42
CA ALA A 254 12.31 -14.76 -2.17
C ALA A 254 11.59 -16.03 -1.71
N GLU A 255 12.34 -17.09 -1.40
CA GLU A 255 11.83 -18.40 -1.01
C GLU A 255 10.95 -18.39 0.25
N ARG A 256 11.06 -17.34 1.07
CA ARG A 256 10.23 -17.15 2.28
C ARG A 256 8.84 -16.62 1.94
N LEU A 257 8.71 -15.86 0.85
CA LEU A 257 7.44 -15.28 0.39
C LEU A 257 6.72 -16.12 -0.66
N VAL A 258 7.51 -16.85 -1.47
CA VAL A 258 6.97 -17.69 -2.54
C VAL A 258 6.79 -19.08 -1.96
N GLY A 259 5.53 -19.53 -1.83
CA GLY A 259 5.25 -20.90 -1.41
C GLY A 259 6.08 -21.90 -2.23
N ARG A 260 6.77 -22.80 -1.56
CA ARG A 260 7.60 -23.80 -2.21
C ARG A 260 6.69 -24.75 -2.97
N ARG A 261 6.76 -24.79 -4.30
CA ARG A 261 6.31 -25.97 -5.01
C ARG A 261 7.23 -27.12 -4.59
N VAL A 262 6.73 -28.02 -3.82
CA VAL A 262 7.41 -29.30 -3.60
C VAL A 262 7.21 -30.11 -4.89
N THR A 263 8.07 -29.89 -5.87
CA THR A 263 8.25 -30.89 -6.92
C THR A 263 8.97 -32.02 -6.24
N GLY A 264 8.34 -33.18 -6.14
CA GLY A 264 9.03 -34.42 -5.78
C GLY A 264 10.25 -34.54 -6.70
N GLU A 265 11.44 -34.58 -6.11
CA GLU A 265 12.66 -34.86 -6.84
C GLU A 265 12.53 -36.28 -7.40
N ALA A 266 12.18 -36.39 -8.68
CA ALA A 266 12.56 -37.54 -9.45
C ALA A 266 14.06 -37.37 -9.75
N GLU A 267 14.92 -38.13 -9.06
CA GLU A 267 16.28 -38.36 -9.51
C GLU A 267 16.21 -38.90 -10.93
N TYR A 268 16.52 -38.05 -11.91
CA TYR A 268 16.76 -38.52 -13.27
C TYR A 268 18.14 -39.18 -13.30
N GLY A 269 18.13 -40.52 -13.10
CA GLY A 269 19.19 -41.36 -13.63
C GLY A 269 19.14 -41.32 -15.15
N GLU A 270 20.30 -41.36 -15.80
CA GLU A 270 20.45 -41.33 -17.26
C GLU A 270 19.55 -42.39 -17.92
N PRO A 271 18.87 -42.06 -19.05
CA PRO A 271 17.94 -43.01 -19.67
C PRO A 271 18.70 -44.08 -20.44
N GLY A 272 18.68 -45.27 -19.89
CA GLY A 272 18.86 -46.50 -20.69
C GLY A 272 17.57 -46.71 -21.50
N TYR A 273 17.71 -46.84 -22.83
CA TYR A 273 16.61 -47.19 -23.72
C TYR A 273 16.13 -48.62 -23.42
N GLU A 274 14.94 -48.73 -22.85
CA GLU A 274 14.10 -49.97 -22.98
C GLU A 274 12.63 -49.57 -22.89
N GLU A 275 11.86 -50.05 -23.86
CA GLU A 275 10.40 -49.94 -24.00
C GLU A 275 9.70 -50.50 -22.76
N LEU A 276 8.86 -49.72 -22.09
CA LEU A 276 7.81 -50.27 -21.21
C LEU A 276 6.61 -49.30 -21.08
N GLY A 277 5.48 -49.83 -21.41
CA GLY A 277 4.11 -49.71 -20.90
C GLY A 277 3.61 -48.36 -20.37
N TYR A 278 2.49 -47.91 -20.95
CA TYR A 278 1.66 -46.82 -20.43
C TYR A 278 1.16 -47.16 -19.01
N GLY A 279 1.86 -46.63 -18.00
CA GLY A 279 1.37 -46.54 -16.64
C GLY A 279 0.87 -45.13 -16.42
N GLU A 280 -0.37 -44.94 -15.95
CA GLU A 280 -0.91 -43.70 -15.49
C GLU A 280 -0.06 -43.20 -14.32
N LEU A 281 0.74 -42.15 -14.55
CA LEU A 281 1.42 -41.42 -13.48
C LEU A 281 0.35 -40.59 -12.76
N GLU A 282 -0.06 -40.97 -11.56
CA GLU A 282 -0.76 -40.12 -10.63
C GLU A 282 0.17 -38.94 -10.29
N TYR A 283 -0.04 -37.82 -10.96
CA TYR A 283 0.52 -36.55 -10.52
C TYR A 283 -0.20 -36.13 -9.25
N GLY A 284 0.39 -36.40 -8.09
CA GLY A 284 -0.05 -35.80 -6.84
C GLY A 284 -0.11 -34.30 -7.00
N GLU A 285 -1.24 -33.68 -6.60
CA GLU A 285 -1.37 -32.22 -6.63
C GLU A 285 -0.19 -31.61 -5.86
N PRO A 286 0.49 -30.57 -6.42
CA PRO A 286 1.61 -29.95 -5.74
C PRO A 286 1.11 -29.34 -4.42
N GLU A 287 1.65 -29.82 -3.30
CA GLU A 287 1.35 -29.31 -1.98
C GLU A 287 1.73 -27.83 -1.92
N TYR A 288 0.74 -26.96 -1.92
CA TYR A 288 0.93 -25.52 -1.82
C TYR A 288 1.20 -25.15 -0.36
N ARG A 289 2.44 -24.82 -0.03
CA ARG A 289 2.78 -24.33 1.28
C ARG A 289 2.48 -22.82 1.34
N GLU A 290 1.66 -22.41 2.29
CA GLU A 290 1.36 -21.01 2.49
C GLU A 290 2.64 -20.18 2.76
N PRO A 291 2.72 -18.92 2.29
CA PRO A 291 3.87 -18.06 2.55
C PRO A 291 4.11 -17.84 4.05
N GLU A 292 5.35 -17.99 4.50
CA GLU A 292 5.74 -17.74 5.89
C GLU A 292 6.14 -16.27 6.08
N TYR A 293 5.23 -15.44 6.57
CA TYR A 293 5.50 -14.01 6.79
C TYR A 293 6.27 -13.70 8.08
N GLY A 294 6.64 -14.69 8.90
CA GLY A 294 7.27 -14.48 10.21
C GLY A 294 8.57 -13.67 10.16
N GLU A 295 9.38 -13.83 9.09
CA GLU A 295 10.60 -13.07 8.89
C GLU A 295 10.33 -11.62 8.49
N LEU A 296 9.34 -11.38 7.62
CA LEU A 296 8.88 -10.03 7.31
C LEU A 296 8.36 -9.29 8.55
N GLU A 297 7.57 -9.98 9.40
CA GLU A 297 7.05 -9.41 10.65
C GLU A 297 8.15 -9.00 11.60
N ARG A 298 9.20 -9.83 11.73
CA ARG A 298 10.36 -9.53 12.56
C ARG A 298 11.06 -8.27 12.07
N TRP A 299 11.37 -8.20 10.76
CA TRP A 299 12.07 -7.06 10.16
C TRP A 299 11.20 -5.80 10.09
N TRP A 300 9.90 -5.93 9.90
CA TRP A 300 8.96 -4.81 9.97
C TRP A 300 9.03 -4.12 11.33
N ARG A 301 8.92 -4.90 12.41
CA ARG A 301 8.98 -4.35 13.77
C ARG A 301 10.34 -3.73 14.08
N TRP A 302 11.42 -4.40 13.67
CA TRP A 302 12.76 -3.88 13.89
C TRP A 302 13.01 -2.59 13.09
N CYS A 303 12.62 -2.50 11.82
CA CYS A 303 12.77 -1.31 11.00
C CYS A 303 12.03 -0.10 11.57
N LEU A 304 10.85 -0.30 12.15
CA LEU A 304 10.07 0.77 12.76
C LEU A 304 10.55 1.17 14.17
N ALA A 305 11.50 0.43 14.75
CA ALA A 305 12.15 0.68 16.04
C ALA A 305 13.64 0.96 15.85
N ASP A 306 14.50 0.04 16.23
CA ASP A 306 15.98 0.17 16.23
C ASP A 306 16.57 0.40 14.83
N GLY A 307 15.89 -0.09 13.78
CA GLY A 307 16.30 0.07 12.39
C GLY A 307 16.37 1.51 11.91
N ARG A 308 15.64 2.43 12.54
CA ARG A 308 15.68 3.87 12.23
C ARG A 308 17.04 4.46 12.55
N ASP A 309 17.57 4.19 13.72
CA ASP A 309 18.87 4.70 14.16
C ASP A 309 19.99 4.09 13.33
N GLU A 310 19.88 2.81 12.99
CA GLU A 310 20.85 2.13 12.15
C GLU A 310 20.84 2.69 10.71
N ALA A 311 19.67 2.91 10.11
CA ALA A 311 19.57 3.52 8.78
C ALA A 311 20.15 4.95 8.77
N ALA A 312 19.86 5.74 9.80
CA ALA A 312 20.41 7.09 9.94
C ALA A 312 21.94 7.06 10.07
N ARG A 313 22.50 6.12 10.83
CA ARG A 313 23.94 5.92 10.98
C ARG A 313 24.60 5.55 9.65
N ILE A 314 24.02 4.61 8.91
CA ILE A 314 24.52 4.18 7.59
C ILE A 314 24.45 5.36 6.60
N GLY A 315 23.32 6.06 6.52
CA GLY A 315 23.16 7.21 5.64
C GLY A 315 24.12 8.35 5.94
N ALA A 316 24.48 8.56 7.20
CA ALA A 316 25.55 9.50 7.58
C ALA A 316 26.92 9.00 7.11
N GLY A 317 27.19 7.70 7.26
CA GLY A 317 28.43 7.07 6.81
C GLY A 317 28.67 7.18 5.31
N PHE A 318 27.64 7.08 4.48
CA PHE A 318 27.77 7.25 3.01
C PHE A 318 28.25 8.66 2.58
N ARG A 319 28.13 9.64 3.43
CA ARG A 319 28.55 11.02 3.19
C ARG A 319 29.86 11.39 3.89
N ALA A 320 30.43 10.48 4.66
CA ALA A 320 31.66 10.72 5.38
C ALA A 320 32.87 10.70 4.42
N ALA A 321 33.90 11.44 4.74
CA ALA A 321 35.13 11.50 3.93
C ALA A 321 35.91 10.17 3.88
N ASP A 322 35.68 9.30 4.87
CA ASP A 322 36.24 7.96 5.03
C ASP A 322 35.25 6.84 4.68
N ALA A 323 34.22 7.17 3.86
CA ALA A 323 33.27 6.17 3.38
C ALA A 323 33.96 5.00 2.70
N VAL A 324 33.30 3.83 2.74
CA VAL A 324 33.80 2.64 2.03
C VAL A 324 33.99 2.96 0.56
N ALA A 325 35.17 2.64 0.03
CA ALA A 325 35.55 2.88 -1.37
C ALA A 325 34.52 2.25 -2.33
N ASP A 326 34.15 2.96 -3.35
CA ASP A 326 33.30 2.47 -4.43
C ASP A 326 34.08 2.32 -5.74
N ALA A 327 33.40 1.86 -6.79
CA ALA A 327 34.05 1.63 -8.09
C ALA A 327 34.60 2.91 -8.74
N ALA A 328 34.08 4.09 -8.37
CA ALA A 328 34.57 5.37 -8.91
C ALA A 328 35.94 5.77 -8.33
N ASP A 329 36.27 5.33 -7.11
CA ASP A 329 37.57 5.62 -6.48
C ASP A 329 38.70 5.05 -7.28
N GLY A 330 38.51 3.89 -7.95
CA GLY A 330 39.49 3.29 -8.84
C GLY A 330 39.55 3.88 -10.26
N LEU A 331 38.54 4.68 -10.65
CA LEU A 331 38.36 5.14 -12.03
C LEU A 331 39.53 5.99 -12.52
N VAL A 332 40.04 6.91 -11.70
CA VAL A 332 41.16 7.80 -12.04
C VAL A 332 42.45 7.00 -12.29
N ALA A 333 42.71 5.95 -11.49
CA ALA A 333 43.87 5.09 -11.68
C ALA A 333 43.77 4.32 -13.02
N VAL A 334 42.57 3.80 -13.37
CA VAL A 334 42.36 3.08 -14.63
C VAL A 334 42.48 4.01 -15.83
N LEU A 335 41.93 5.20 -15.77
CA LEU A 335 42.01 6.21 -16.86
C LEU A 335 43.44 6.75 -16.99
N GLY A 336 44.18 6.96 -15.91
CA GLY A 336 45.59 7.39 -15.91
C GLY A 336 46.55 6.33 -16.47
N ALA A 337 46.31 5.03 -16.22
CA ALA A 337 47.10 3.95 -16.78
C ALA A 337 47.00 3.82 -18.31
N GLY A 338 45.84 4.19 -18.90
CA GLY A 338 45.65 4.20 -20.37
C GLY A 338 46.37 5.33 -21.08
N ALA A 339 46.61 6.47 -20.45
CA ALA A 339 47.31 7.61 -21.06
C ALA A 339 48.82 7.41 -21.19
N GLY A 340 49.44 6.58 -20.32
CA GLY A 340 50.85 6.27 -20.37
C GLY A 340 51.25 5.29 -21.48
N ALA A 341 50.34 4.42 -21.93
CA ALA A 341 50.61 3.42 -22.96
C ALA A 341 50.59 3.98 -24.41
N ALA A 342 49.92 5.13 -24.62
CA ALA A 342 49.87 5.77 -25.94
C ALA A 342 51.06 6.68 -26.29
N ALA A 343 51.91 7.05 -25.33
CA ALA A 343 53.03 7.97 -25.52
C ALA A 343 54.38 7.29 -25.83
N GLY A 344 54.45 5.95 -25.83
CA GLY A 344 55.71 5.19 -25.98
C GLY A 344 56.02 4.70 -27.40
N GLY A 345 55.33 5.09 -28.44
CA GLY A 345 55.47 4.59 -29.81
C GLY A 345 56.03 5.58 -30.81
N THR A 346 57.12 6.31 -30.56
CA THR A 346 57.88 6.98 -31.62
C THR A 346 58.91 6.06 -32.22
N GLY A 347 58.53 5.42 -33.32
CA GLY A 347 59.38 4.59 -34.13
C GLY A 347 60.52 5.38 -34.75
N ARG A 348 61.72 4.89 -34.53
CA ARG A 348 62.87 5.22 -35.36
C ARG A 348 62.62 4.72 -36.79
N ARG A 349 62.65 5.60 -37.77
CA ARG A 349 62.91 5.24 -39.19
C ARG A 349 64.38 4.82 -39.34
N PRO A 350 64.71 3.76 -40.06
CA PRO A 350 66.03 3.54 -40.53
C PRO A 350 66.22 4.35 -41.83
N GLU A 351 67.29 5.15 -41.85
CA GLU A 351 67.87 5.70 -43.08
C GLU A 351 68.65 4.51 -43.85
N ALA A 352 68.27 4.34 -45.12
CA ALA A 352 69.17 4.00 -46.20
C ALA A 352 68.39 3.98 -47.51
#